data_0864eff98854439df2eb5a9fd2c8fd69
#
_entry.id   0864eff98854439df2eb5a9fd2c8fd69
#
_cell.length_a   1.000
_cell.length_b   1.000
_cell.length_c   1.000
_cell.angle_alpha   90.00
_cell.angle_beta   90.00
_cell.angle_gamma   90.00
#
_symmetry.space_group_name_H-M   'P 1'
#
loop_
_entity.id
_entity.type
_entity.pdbx_description
1 polymer ?
#
loop_
_entity_poly.entity_id
_entity_poly.type
_entity_poly.pdbx_seq_one_letter_code
_entity_poly.pdbx_strand_id
1 'polypeptide(L)'
;IGVMAVIVIVGLGNGMTKSMRDSFSALGTNTLSVQVWGNGSRTVPVEEMYKLPTKYPELIQSISPQIDFSGSGTLKIGTNSYRWSNISGVDENYSVMKNYQIAQGRGLQYMDIKDNKQVCVIGDYLNRVAFGGNGLGQTLKIGANKFRIVGVLAAKVSDPDMQQGSDDDCVYLPYTTAMRLSSQSIVSNYAAVMEDESRANEAKSAVEGELQHLLGSDNGYYVYSASEWLEEMNKMINMVI
;
A
#
# COMPACT_ATOMS: atom_id res chain seq x y z
N ILE A 1 -4.60 -41.46 8.25
CA ILE A 1 -4.03 -40.55 7.22
C ILE A 1 -5.02 -39.44 6.83
N GLY A 2 -6.30 -39.76 6.62
CA GLY A 2 -7.33 -38.78 6.23
C GLY A 2 -7.58 -37.67 7.27
N VAL A 3 -7.62 -38.00 8.56
CA VAL A 3 -7.90 -37.02 9.63
C VAL A 3 -6.75 -36.01 9.81
N MET A 4 -5.49 -36.44 9.67
CA MET A 4 -4.35 -35.54 9.70
C MET A 4 -4.33 -34.52 8.53
N ALA A 5 -4.68 -34.99 7.33
CA ALA A 5 -4.76 -34.12 6.17
C ALA A 5 -5.82 -33.02 6.35
N VAL A 6 -6.97 -33.35 6.91
CA VAL A 6 -8.06 -32.41 7.20
C VAL A 6 -7.63 -31.39 8.26
N ILE A 7 -6.96 -31.82 9.33
CA ILE A 7 -6.48 -30.92 10.39
C ILE A 7 -5.43 -29.93 9.84
N VAL A 8 -4.54 -30.41 8.97
CA VAL A 8 -3.51 -29.55 8.33
C VAL A 8 -4.17 -28.53 7.39
N ILE A 9 -5.14 -28.94 6.58
CA ILE A 9 -5.84 -28.04 5.65
C ILE A 9 -6.64 -26.98 6.42
N VAL A 10 -7.38 -27.38 7.46
CA VAL A 10 -8.14 -26.44 8.31
C VAL A 10 -7.20 -25.53 9.10
N GLY A 11 -6.10 -26.05 9.62
CA GLY A 11 -5.09 -25.28 10.33
C GLY A 11 -4.38 -24.24 9.46
N LEU A 12 -4.04 -24.61 8.22
CA LEU A 12 -3.47 -23.68 7.21
C LEU A 12 -4.51 -22.63 6.79
N GLY A 13 -5.75 -23.03 6.54
CA GLY A 13 -6.84 -22.11 6.18
C GLY A 13 -7.09 -21.08 7.28
N ASN A 14 -7.19 -21.51 8.54
CA ASN A 14 -7.37 -20.61 9.68
C ASN A 14 -6.15 -19.72 9.94
N GLY A 15 -4.94 -20.25 9.75
CA GLY A 15 -3.69 -19.48 9.88
C GLY A 15 -3.58 -18.39 8.81
N MET A 16 -3.87 -18.71 7.55
CA MET A 16 -3.90 -17.74 6.45
C MET A 16 -4.98 -16.69 6.66
N THR A 17 -6.17 -17.08 7.08
CA THR A 17 -7.28 -16.14 7.37
C THR A 17 -6.93 -15.19 8.50
N LYS A 18 -6.30 -15.68 9.57
CA LYS A 18 -5.88 -14.86 10.69
C LYS A 18 -4.78 -13.87 10.26
N SER A 19 -3.75 -14.35 9.57
CA SER A 19 -2.65 -13.50 9.07
C SER A 19 -3.16 -12.43 8.11
N MET A 20 -4.08 -12.80 7.21
CA MET A 20 -4.72 -11.85 6.29
C MET A 20 -5.61 -10.85 7.04
N ARG A 21 -6.42 -11.31 7.99
CA ARG A 21 -7.26 -10.42 8.81
C ARG A 21 -6.42 -9.45 9.62
N ASP A 22 -5.31 -9.90 10.19
CA ASP A 22 -4.38 -9.05 10.94
C ASP A 22 -3.70 -8.02 10.02
N SER A 23 -3.34 -8.41 8.78
CA SER A 23 -2.82 -7.50 7.76
C SER A 23 -3.87 -6.45 7.34
N PHE A 24 -5.13 -6.84 7.19
CA PHE A 24 -6.22 -5.91 6.85
C PHE A 24 -6.64 -5.03 8.04
N SER A 25 -6.57 -5.54 9.27
CA SER A 25 -6.78 -4.70 10.46
C SER A 25 -5.70 -3.63 10.59
N ALA A 26 -4.49 -3.93 10.15
CA ALA A 26 -3.40 -2.95 10.08
C ALA A 26 -3.61 -1.89 8.98
N LEU A 27 -4.36 -2.23 7.92
CA LEU A 27 -4.73 -1.29 6.85
C LEU A 27 -5.85 -0.31 7.25
N GLY A 28 -6.61 -0.64 8.30
CA GLY A 28 -7.88 0.02 8.63
C GLY A 28 -9.02 -0.48 7.76
N THR A 29 -10.11 -0.87 8.38
CA THR A 29 -11.31 -1.37 7.71
C THR A 29 -12.02 -0.32 6.85
N ASN A 30 -11.67 0.96 7.07
CA ASN A 30 -12.20 2.12 6.35
C ASN A 30 -11.43 2.47 5.07
N THR A 31 -10.74 1.49 4.44
CA THR A 31 -9.96 1.73 3.22
C THR A 31 -10.70 1.23 1.97
N LEU A 32 -10.70 2.05 0.92
CA LEU A 32 -11.05 1.67 -0.45
C LEU A 32 -9.77 1.51 -1.27
N SER A 33 -9.71 0.43 -2.02
CA SER A 33 -8.72 0.23 -3.07
C SER A 33 -9.33 0.58 -4.41
N VAL A 34 -8.67 1.44 -5.16
CA VAL A 34 -9.11 1.91 -6.47
C VAL A 34 -8.07 1.53 -7.50
N GLN A 35 -8.47 0.77 -8.50
CA GLN A 35 -7.65 0.41 -9.64
C GLN A 35 -8.21 1.11 -10.88
N VAL A 36 -7.35 1.76 -11.66
CA VAL A 36 -7.72 2.49 -12.87
C VAL A 36 -6.72 2.17 -13.97
N TRP A 37 -7.17 1.51 -15.02
CA TRP A 37 -6.32 1.21 -16.18
C TRP A 37 -6.73 1.96 -17.44
N GLY A 38 -7.83 2.71 -17.36
CA GLY A 38 -8.31 3.54 -18.46
C GLY A 38 -9.20 2.79 -19.45
N ASN A 39 -9.73 3.55 -20.41
CA ASN A 39 -10.56 3.02 -21.47
C ASN A 39 -10.09 3.56 -22.84
N GLY A 40 -9.43 2.73 -23.61
CA GLY A 40 -8.80 3.13 -24.87
C GLY A 40 -7.74 4.22 -24.65
N SER A 41 -7.95 5.39 -25.23
CA SER A 41 -7.05 6.55 -25.07
C SER A 41 -7.37 7.40 -23.83
N ARG A 42 -8.46 7.12 -23.12
CA ARG A 42 -8.87 7.87 -21.92
C ARG A 42 -8.18 7.30 -20.69
N THR A 43 -7.50 8.16 -19.97
CA THR A 43 -6.86 7.87 -18.68
C THR A 43 -7.34 8.87 -17.65
N VAL A 44 -7.18 8.55 -16.37
CA VAL A 44 -7.52 9.45 -15.27
C VAL A 44 -6.24 10.06 -14.73
N PRO A 45 -6.07 11.38 -14.87
CA PRO A 45 -4.93 12.09 -14.25
C PRO A 45 -4.99 11.99 -12.71
N VAL A 46 -3.82 11.99 -12.07
CA VAL A 46 -3.72 11.94 -10.59
C VAL A 46 -4.44 13.12 -9.94
N GLU A 47 -4.40 14.28 -10.58
CA GLU A 47 -5.05 15.52 -10.12
C GLU A 47 -6.57 15.37 -9.99
N GLU A 48 -7.21 14.59 -10.86
CA GLU A 48 -8.64 14.32 -10.76
C GLU A 48 -8.94 13.40 -9.56
N MET A 49 -8.08 12.45 -9.28
CA MET A 49 -8.22 11.59 -8.10
C MET A 49 -8.07 12.40 -6.80
N TYR A 50 -7.16 13.36 -6.75
CA TYR A 50 -6.99 14.24 -5.59
C TYR A 50 -8.17 15.19 -5.33
N LYS A 51 -9.06 15.36 -6.29
CA LYS A 51 -10.29 16.14 -6.08
C LYS A 51 -11.37 15.36 -5.31
N LEU A 52 -11.29 14.05 -5.24
CA LEU A 52 -12.30 13.19 -4.60
C LEU A 52 -12.58 13.58 -3.13
N PRO A 53 -11.59 13.78 -2.25
CA PRO A 53 -11.85 14.23 -0.88
C PRO A 53 -12.53 15.58 -0.80
N THR A 54 -12.24 16.49 -1.72
CA THR A 54 -12.89 17.82 -1.76
C THR A 54 -14.30 17.73 -2.32
N LYS A 55 -14.55 16.84 -3.28
CA LYS A 55 -15.85 16.67 -3.93
C LYS A 55 -16.83 15.88 -3.06
N TYR A 56 -16.31 14.92 -2.30
CA TYR A 56 -17.07 14.03 -1.42
C TYR A 56 -16.49 14.03 0.01
N PRO A 57 -16.47 15.18 0.71
CA PRO A 57 -15.78 15.29 2.01
C PRO A 57 -16.42 14.45 3.11
N GLU A 58 -17.70 14.09 2.97
CA GLU A 58 -18.40 13.23 3.93
C GLU A 58 -18.15 11.73 3.72
N LEU A 59 -17.54 11.36 2.60
CA LEU A 59 -17.32 9.96 2.21
C LEU A 59 -15.85 9.61 2.13
N ILE A 60 -15.01 10.51 1.61
CA ILE A 60 -13.57 10.28 1.35
C ILE A 60 -12.75 11.29 2.16
N GLN A 61 -11.99 10.80 3.10
CA GLN A 61 -11.10 11.61 3.93
C GLN A 61 -9.82 12.00 3.19
N SER A 62 -9.20 11.02 2.55
CA SER A 62 -7.92 11.18 1.86
C SER A 62 -7.73 10.11 0.78
N ILE A 63 -6.83 10.38 -0.16
CA ILE A 63 -6.44 9.45 -1.22
C ILE A 63 -4.96 9.57 -1.49
N SER A 64 -4.29 8.45 -1.77
CA SER A 64 -2.88 8.40 -2.15
C SER A 64 -2.68 7.49 -3.36
N PRO A 65 -1.89 7.91 -4.35
CA PRO A 65 -1.35 7.02 -5.35
C PRO A 65 -0.55 5.89 -4.72
N GLN A 66 -0.57 4.72 -5.36
CA GLN A 66 0.28 3.58 -4.99
C GLN A 66 0.95 3.05 -6.26
N ILE A 67 2.27 3.09 -6.28
CA ILE A 67 3.08 2.49 -7.35
C ILE A 67 3.85 1.32 -6.74
N ASP A 68 3.58 0.11 -7.19
CA ASP A 68 4.42 -1.03 -6.84
C ASP A 68 5.80 -0.87 -7.52
N PHE A 69 6.80 -0.71 -6.70
CA PHE A 69 8.18 -0.54 -7.14
C PHE A 69 9.05 -1.77 -6.84
N SER A 70 8.48 -2.82 -6.26
CA SER A 70 9.20 -4.07 -5.88
C SER A 70 9.80 -4.77 -7.12
N GLY A 71 9.13 -4.68 -8.26
CA GLY A 71 9.59 -5.23 -9.55
C GLY A 71 10.71 -4.43 -10.23
N SER A 72 11.02 -3.22 -9.77
CA SER A 72 12.00 -2.32 -10.41
C SER A 72 13.46 -2.62 -10.06
N GLY A 73 13.71 -3.63 -9.25
CA GLY A 73 15.04 -4.08 -8.89
C GLY A 73 15.12 -4.66 -7.47
N THR A 74 16.23 -5.32 -7.18
CA THR A 74 16.47 -5.88 -5.87
C THR A 74 16.82 -4.78 -4.87
N LEU A 75 16.17 -4.77 -3.71
CA LEU A 75 16.56 -3.93 -2.57
C LEU A 75 17.90 -4.43 -2.01
N LYS A 76 18.89 -3.56 -1.99
CA LYS A 76 20.22 -3.82 -1.45
C LYS A 76 20.61 -2.82 -0.39
N ILE A 77 21.11 -3.32 0.73
CA ILE A 77 21.65 -2.53 1.83
C ILE A 77 23.02 -3.13 2.19
N GLY A 78 24.08 -2.38 1.90
CA GLY A 78 25.43 -2.91 1.93
C GLY A 78 25.61 -4.04 0.91
N THR A 79 26.02 -5.20 1.38
CA THR A 79 26.19 -6.43 0.57
C THR A 79 24.96 -7.33 0.56
N ASN A 80 23.97 -7.06 1.42
CA ASN A 80 22.78 -7.89 1.60
C ASN A 80 21.65 -7.50 0.64
N SER A 81 20.86 -8.49 0.23
CA SER A 81 19.68 -8.32 -0.62
C SER A 81 18.41 -8.70 0.15
N TYR A 82 17.38 -7.88 0.04
CA TYR A 82 16.09 -8.04 0.70
C TYR A 82 15.01 -8.20 -0.38
N ARG A 83 14.50 -9.42 -0.55
CA ARG A 83 13.60 -9.77 -1.66
C ARG A 83 12.12 -9.68 -1.32
N TRP A 84 11.81 -9.70 -0.03
CA TRP A 84 10.43 -9.79 0.46
C TRP A 84 9.88 -8.45 0.92
N SER A 85 10.74 -7.42 0.94
CA SER A 85 10.34 -6.08 1.34
C SER A 85 9.35 -5.48 0.35
N ASN A 86 8.29 -4.92 0.89
CA ASN A 86 7.29 -4.17 0.10
C ASN A 86 7.85 -2.78 -0.23
N ILE A 87 8.04 -2.50 -1.51
CA ILE A 87 8.56 -1.21 -1.98
C ILE A 87 7.46 -0.50 -2.76
N SER A 88 6.98 0.63 -2.25
CA SER A 88 5.86 1.35 -2.84
C SER A 88 6.17 2.84 -2.99
N GLY A 89 5.83 3.37 -4.18
CA GLY A 89 5.75 4.81 -4.42
C GLY A 89 4.41 5.34 -3.93
N VAL A 90 4.44 6.30 -3.02
CA VAL A 90 3.26 6.85 -2.35
C VAL A 90 3.38 8.37 -2.19
N ASP A 91 2.34 9.03 -1.69
CA ASP A 91 2.39 10.45 -1.34
C ASP A 91 2.71 10.70 0.15
N GLU A 92 2.72 11.95 0.55
CA GLU A 92 3.02 12.37 1.92
C GLU A 92 1.95 11.97 2.94
N ASN A 93 0.72 11.70 2.48
CA ASN A 93 -0.40 11.35 3.36
C ASN A 93 -0.45 9.85 3.68
N TYR A 94 0.21 9.03 2.87
CA TYR A 94 0.07 7.58 2.94
C TYR A 94 0.40 6.98 4.31
N SER A 95 1.44 7.45 4.97
CA SER A 95 1.81 6.96 6.31
C SER A 95 0.73 7.25 7.35
N VAL A 96 0.09 8.42 7.25
CA VAL A 96 -1.04 8.80 8.11
C VAL A 96 -2.26 7.94 7.80
N MET A 97 -2.57 7.75 6.51
CA MET A 97 -3.67 6.90 6.04
C MET A 97 -3.55 5.47 6.57
N LYS A 98 -2.33 4.96 6.62
CA LYS A 98 -2.00 3.62 7.15
C LYS A 98 -1.81 3.58 8.66
N ASN A 99 -2.05 4.69 9.35
CA ASN A 99 -1.85 4.82 10.79
C ASN A 99 -0.42 4.45 11.25
N TYR A 100 0.57 4.77 10.44
CA TYR A 100 1.97 4.62 10.81
C TYR A 100 2.43 5.81 11.66
N GLN A 101 3.14 5.50 12.74
CA GLN A 101 3.87 6.50 13.53
C GLN A 101 5.32 6.60 13.03
N ILE A 102 5.87 7.80 13.02
CA ILE A 102 7.29 8.03 12.73
C ILE A 102 8.08 7.85 14.02
N ALA A 103 8.97 6.86 14.06
CA ALA A 103 9.84 6.62 15.21
C ALA A 103 11.10 7.48 15.16
N GLN A 104 11.67 7.70 13.97
CA GLN A 104 12.87 8.51 13.77
C GLN A 104 12.74 9.34 12.50
N GLY A 105 13.26 10.57 12.53
CA GLY A 105 13.25 11.46 11.38
C GLY A 105 11.87 12.01 11.04
N ARG A 106 11.47 11.92 9.77
CA ARG A 106 10.22 12.47 9.24
C ARG A 106 9.58 11.55 8.19
N GLY A 107 8.29 11.72 7.95
CA GLY A 107 7.61 11.14 6.80
C GLY A 107 8.02 11.79 5.47
N LEU A 108 7.47 11.27 4.37
CA LEU A 108 7.55 11.94 3.09
C LEU A 108 6.82 13.30 3.17
N GLN A 109 7.31 14.26 2.43
CA GLN A 109 6.73 15.60 2.37
C GLN A 109 6.34 15.95 0.94
N TYR A 110 5.39 16.86 0.77
CA TYR A 110 4.95 17.34 -0.55
C TYR A 110 6.11 17.75 -1.46
N MET A 111 7.16 18.41 -0.91
CA MET A 111 8.34 18.80 -1.70
C MET A 111 9.19 17.62 -2.14
N ASP A 112 9.13 16.47 -1.45
CA ASP A 112 9.81 15.26 -1.90
C ASP A 112 9.10 14.67 -3.12
N ILE A 113 7.76 14.73 -3.12
CA ILE A 113 6.91 14.29 -4.24
C ILE A 113 7.10 15.23 -5.44
N LYS A 114 6.93 16.53 -5.22
CA LYS A 114 6.99 17.55 -6.27
C LYS A 114 8.34 17.58 -7.00
N ASP A 115 9.43 17.45 -6.26
CA ASP A 115 10.79 17.53 -6.80
C ASP A 115 11.36 16.17 -7.24
N ASN A 116 10.56 15.11 -7.22
CA ASN A 116 10.96 13.72 -7.55
C ASN A 116 12.24 13.31 -6.79
N LYS A 117 12.32 13.61 -5.49
CA LYS A 117 13.51 13.33 -4.69
C LYS A 117 13.74 11.83 -4.51
N GLN A 118 14.99 11.41 -4.51
CA GLN A 118 15.41 10.05 -4.19
C GLN A 118 15.59 9.89 -2.67
N VAL A 119 14.50 10.03 -1.95
CA VAL A 119 14.40 9.81 -0.50
C VAL A 119 13.41 8.70 -0.21
N CYS A 120 13.54 8.07 0.95
CA CYS A 120 12.59 7.04 1.37
C CYS A 120 12.39 7.03 2.88
N VAL A 121 11.29 6.41 3.28
CA VAL A 121 10.95 6.05 4.66
C VAL A 121 10.94 4.53 4.74
N ILE A 122 11.57 3.96 5.75
CA ILE A 122 11.66 2.50 5.94
C ILE A 122 10.87 2.05 7.16
N GLY A 123 10.42 0.79 7.12
CA GLY A 123 9.78 0.13 8.25
C GLY A 123 10.80 -0.29 9.32
N ASP A 124 10.29 -0.59 10.52
CA ASP A 124 11.09 -0.97 11.68
C ASP A 124 11.93 -2.24 11.44
N TYR A 125 11.37 -3.22 10.74
CA TYR A 125 12.09 -4.46 10.42
C TYR A 125 13.40 -4.18 9.68
N LEU A 126 13.35 -3.41 8.59
CA LEU A 126 14.55 -3.07 7.82
C LEU A 126 15.53 -2.23 8.65
N ASN A 127 15.02 -1.30 9.46
CA ASN A 127 15.87 -0.51 10.34
C ASN A 127 16.67 -1.36 11.31
N ARG A 128 16.03 -2.35 11.94
CA ARG A 128 16.69 -3.26 12.90
C ARG A 128 17.62 -4.25 12.22
N VAL A 129 17.12 -4.93 11.19
CA VAL A 129 17.84 -6.07 10.58
C VAL A 129 18.96 -5.61 9.67
N ALA A 130 18.76 -4.54 8.92
CA ALA A 130 19.72 -4.07 7.93
C ALA A 130 20.68 -2.99 8.46
N PHE A 131 20.25 -2.19 9.43
CA PHE A 131 21.00 -1.05 9.93
C PHE A 131 21.29 -1.09 11.44
N GLY A 132 20.91 -2.18 12.12
CA GLY A 132 21.09 -2.29 13.58
C GLY A 132 20.43 -1.17 14.38
N GLY A 133 19.30 -0.62 13.89
CA GLY A 133 18.56 0.48 14.50
C GLY A 133 19.02 1.88 14.09
N ASN A 134 20.05 2.02 13.25
CA ASN A 134 20.65 3.31 12.86
C ASN A 134 20.46 3.63 11.36
N GLY A 135 19.29 3.33 10.80
CA GLY A 135 19.01 3.52 9.38
C GLY A 135 18.77 4.97 8.95
N LEU A 136 18.38 5.86 9.88
CA LEU A 136 18.11 7.25 9.57
C LEU A 136 19.36 7.94 8.98
N GLY A 137 19.20 8.61 7.83
CA GLY A 137 20.28 9.30 7.12
C GLY A 137 21.18 8.38 6.27
N GLN A 138 21.05 7.06 6.42
CA GLN A 138 21.76 6.07 5.61
C GLN A 138 21.15 5.98 4.19
N THR A 139 21.81 5.22 3.34
CA THR A 139 21.41 5.03 1.94
C THR A 139 21.13 3.55 1.67
N LEU A 140 20.07 3.28 0.93
CA LEU A 140 19.77 1.98 0.35
C LEU A 140 19.72 2.07 -1.18
N LYS A 141 19.78 0.91 -1.84
CA LYS A 141 19.68 0.82 -3.30
C LYS A 141 18.48 -0.05 -3.70
N ILE A 142 17.75 0.39 -4.70
CA ILE A 142 16.73 -0.40 -5.39
C ILE A 142 17.13 -0.46 -6.86
N GLY A 143 17.56 -1.63 -7.31
CA GLY A 143 18.21 -1.76 -8.61
C GLY A 143 19.48 -0.90 -8.69
N ALA A 144 19.54 0.00 -9.69
CA ALA A 144 20.63 0.94 -9.90
C ALA A 144 20.49 2.25 -9.08
N ASN A 145 19.32 2.50 -8.48
CA ASN A 145 18.98 3.78 -7.88
C ASN A 145 19.27 3.80 -6.37
N LYS A 146 19.83 4.91 -5.90
CA LYS A 146 20.11 5.14 -4.48
C LYS A 146 19.04 6.01 -3.86
N PHE A 147 18.62 5.69 -2.63
CA PHE A 147 17.65 6.45 -1.86
C PHE A 147 18.20 6.76 -0.48
N ARG A 148 18.06 7.99 -0.05
CA ARG A 148 18.41 8.41 1.31
C ARG A 148 17.24 8.19 2.25
N ILE A 149 17.49 7.55 3.37
CA ILE A 149 16.48 7.31 4.41
C ILE A 149 16.27 8.60 5.20
N VAL A 150 15.06 9.16 5.13
CA VAL A 150 14.67 10.40 5.83
C VAL A 150 13.77 10.14 7.03
N GLY A 151 13.24 8.93 7.16
CA GLY A 151 12.41 8.53 8.28
C GLY A 151 12.38 7.02 8.47
N VAL A 152 12.06 6.64 9.69
CA VAL A 152 11.86 5.26 10.13
C VAL A 152 10.51 5.18 10.81
N LEU A 153 9.68 4.22 10.37
CA LEU A 153 8.36 3.96 10.95
C LEU A 153 8.50 3.18 12.26
N ALA A 154 7.59 3.42 13.19
CA ALA A 154 7.48 2.60 14.39
C ALA A 154 6.95 1.21 14.04
N ALA A 155 7.34 0.20 14.83
CA ALA A 155 6.88 -1.17 14.68
C ALA A 155 5.35 -1.26 14.84
N LYS A 156 4.71 -1.98 13.92
CA LYS A 156 3.29 -2.36 14.00
C LYS A 156 3.11 -3.83 14.40
N VAL A 157 4.02 -4.67 13.95
CA VAL A 157 3.97 -6.11 14.18
C VAL A 157 4.59 -6.44 15.53
N SER A 158 3.80 -7.08 16.38
CA SER A 158 4.21 -7.41 17.75
C SER A 158 5.09 -8.66 17.86
N ASP A 159 5.08 -9.52 16.84
CA ASP A 159 5.85 -10.78 16.83
C ASP A 159 7.16 -10.60 16.03
N PRO A 160 8.32 -10.62 16.70
CA PRO A 160 9.62 -10.41 16.06
C PRO A 160 10.00 -11.52 15.07
N ASP A 161 9.46 -12.73 15.17
CA ASP A 161 9.79 -13.85 14.30
C ASP A 161 9.03 -13.85 12.97
N MET A 162 7.97 -13.05 12.86
CA MET A 162 7.06 -12.99 11.70
C MET A 162 7.17 -11.70 10.88
N GLN A 163 8.31 -11.00 10.96
CA GLN A 163 8.40 -9.63 10.41
C GLN A 163 8.89 -9.54 8.97
N GLN A 164 9.58 -10.56 8.45
CA GLN A 164 9.98 -10.57 7.04
C GLN A 164 8.73 -10.67 6.14
N GLY A 165 8.60 -9.72 5.20
CA GLY A 165 7.42 -9.61 4.34
C GLY A 165 6.17 -9.08 5.04
N SER A 166 6.28 -8.62 6.30
CA SER A 166 5.20 -7.97 7.05
C SER A 166 5.07 -6.48 6.69
N ASP A 167 4.09 -5.81 7.31
CA ASP A 167 3.91 -4.36 7.17
C ASP A 167 5.13 -3.55 7.63
N ASP A 168 5.95 -4.11 8.55
CA ASP A 168 7.17 -3.47 9.02
C ASP A 168 8.38 -3.70 8.09
N ASP A 169 8.25 -4.60 7.10
CA ASP A 169 9.24 -4.85 6.06
C ASP A 169 8.90 -4.06 4.79
N CYS A 170 9.01 -2.76 4.88
CA CYS A 170 8.57 -1.85 3.82
C CYS A 170 9.54 -0.70 3.56
N VAL A 171 9.48 -0.19 2.33
CA VAL A 171 10.14 1.04 1.87
C VAL A 171 9.12 1.89 1.14
N TYR A 172 8.88 3.10 1.60
CA TYR A 172 8.03 4.07 0.94
C TYR A 172 8.87 5.18 0.33
N LEU A 173 8.65 5.46 -0.94
CA LEU A 173 9.32 6.52 -1.69
C LEU A 173 8.29 7.39 -2.42
N PRO A 174 8.64 8.60 -2.88
CA PRO A 174 7.71 9.45 -3.62
C PRO A 174 7.19 8.74 -4.87
N TYR A 175 5.86 8.71 -5.06
CA TYR A 175 5.26 8.04 -6.22
C TYR A 175 5.74 8.64 -7.54
N THR A 176 6.00 9.93 -7.60
CA THR A 176 6.53 10.63 -8.76
C THR A 176 7.95 10.15 -9.13
N THR A 177 8.77 9.89 -8.12
CA THR A 177 10.09 9.28 -8.29
C THR A 177 9.96 7.84 -8.79
N ALA A 178 9.04 7.05 -8.20
CA ALA A 178 8.76 5.68 -8.64
C ALA A 178 8.32 5.64 -10.11
N MET A 179 7.37 6.48 -10.51
CA MET A 179 6.90 6.60 -11.91
C MET A 179 8.04 6.92 -12.86
N ARG A 180 8.84 7.93 -12.53
CA ARG A 180 9.98 8.34 -13.36
C ARG A 180 10.99 7.21 -13.54
N LEU A 181 11.33 6.50 -12.48
CA LEU A 181 12.35 5.44 -12.52
C LEU A 181 11.84 4.14 -13.16
N SER A 182 10.53 3.87 -13.10
CA SER A 182 9.89 2.73 -13.75
C SER A 182 9.36 3.06 -15.17
N SER A 183 9.54 4.29 -15.64
CA SER A 183 9.00 4.77 -16.92
C SER A 183 7.48 4.61 -17.04
N GLN A 184 6.76 4.68 -15.92
CA GLN A 184 5.31 4.66 -15.89
C GLN A 184 4.76 6.07 -16.17
N SER A 185 3.78 6.16 -17.05
CA SER A 185 3.14 7.42 -17.42
C SER A 185 1.81 7.67 -16.70
N ILE A 186 1.22 6.62 -16.13
CA ILE A 186 -0.07 6.67 -15.42
C ILE A 186 0.04 5.98 -14.06
N VAL A 187 -0.76 6.46 -13.12
CA VAL A 187 -0.98 5.78 -11.84
C VAL A 187 -2.20 4.89 -11.99
N SER A 188 -2.02 3.59 -11.74
CA SER A 188 -3.09 2.59 -11.89
C SER A 188 -3.71 2.19 -10.56
N ASN A 189 -3.08 2.47 -9.43
CA ASN A 189 -3.59 2.07 -8.13
C ASN A 189 -3.60 3.24 -7.16
N TYR A 190 -4.69 3.32 -6.39
CA TYR A 190 -4.85 4.31 -5.32
C TYR A 190 -5.39 3.62 -4.07
N ALA A 191 -4.98 4.10 -2.91
CA ALA A 191 -5.64 3.84 -1.65
C ALA A 191 -6.43 5.08 -1.25
N ALA A 192 -7.68 4.90 -0.84
CA ALA A 192 -8.48 5.96 -0.28
C ALA A 192 -8.95 5.57 1.12
N VAL A 193 -8.98 6.53 2.04
CA VAL A 193 -9.55 6.34 3.37
C VAL A 193 -10.93 6.98 3.39
N MET A 194 -11.91 6.21 3.83
CA MET A 194 -13.28 6.67 4.00
C MET A 194 -13.42 7.40 5.35
N GLU A 195 -14.31 8.39 5.38
CA GLU A 195 -14.66 9.09 6.62
C GLU A 195 -15.42 8.16 7.58
N ASP A 196 -16.32 7.34 7.05
CA ASP A 196 -17.15 6.41 7.79
C ASP A 196 -17.24 5.06 7.07
N GLU A 197 -16.75 4.00 7.71
CA GLU A 197 -16.80 2.64 7.18
C GLU A 197 -18.23 2.14 6.93
N SER A 198 -19.19 2.57 7.76
CA SER A 198 -20.59 2.17 7.60
C SER A 198 -21.21 2.66 6.28
N ARG A 199 -20.60 3.68 5.64
CA ARG A 199 -21.00 4.24 4.35
C ARG A 199 -20.11 3.77 3.19
N ALA A 200 -19.44 2.63 3.34
CA ALA A 200 -18.49 2.10 2.33
C ALA A 200 -19.12 1.96 0.93
N ASN A 201 -20.36 1.49 0.85
CA ASN A 201 -21.08 1.36 -0.43
C ASN A 201 -21.36 2.72 -1.09
N GLU A 202 -21.68 3.75 -0.31
CA GLU A 202 -21.88 5.10 -0.81
C GLU A 202 -20.57 5.71 -1.31
N ALA A 203 -19.48 5.55 -0.54
CA ALA A 203 -18.15 6.00 -0.91
C ALA A 203 -17.66 5.32 -2.20
N LYS A 204 -17.83 4.00 -2.29
CA LYS A 204 -17.53 3.22 -3.50
C LYS A 204 -18.31 3.74 -4.70
N SER A 205 -19.63 3.88 -4.58
CA SER A 205 -20.48 4.37 -5.67
C SER A 205 -20.12 5.80 -6.11
N ALA A 206 -19.72 6.66 -5.18
CA ALA A 206 -19.27 8.02 -5.50
C ALA A 206 -17.97 7.99 -6.33
N VAL A 207 -16.99 7.16 -5.94
CA VAL A 207 -15.73 7.00 -6.68
C VAL A 207 -15.99 6.37 -8.06
N GLU A 208 -16.78 5.31 -8.14
CA GLU A 208 -17.16 4.66 -9.40
C GLU A 208 -17.87 5.63 -10.35
N GLY A 209 -18.83 6.40 -9.84
CA GLY A 209 -19.56 7.41 -10.65
C GLY A 209 -18.63 8.48 -11.21
N GLU A 210 -17.63 8.91 -10.45
CA GLU A 210 -16.64 9.87 -10.95
C GLU A 210 -15.73 9.26 -12.01
N LEU A 211 -15.25 8.03 -11.79
CA LEU A 211 -14.43 7.33 -12.77
C LEU A 211 -15.19 7.03 -14.06
N GLN A 212 -16.46 6.63 -13.96
CA GLN A 212 -17.35 6.46 -15.09
C GLN A 212 -17.50 7.75 -15.90
N HIS A 213 -17.70 8.87 -15.23
CA HIS A 213 -17.79 10.19 -15.87
C HIS A 213 -16.49 10.56 -16.59
N LEU A 214 -15.33 10.38 -15.95
CA LEU A 214 -14.02 10.71 -16.52
C LEU A 214 -13.64 9.81 -17.69
N LEU A 215 -13.93 8.52 -17.59
CA LEU A 215 -13.59 7.52 -18.63
C LEU A 215 -14.68 7.41 -19.71
N GLY A 216 -15.89 7.88 -19.44
CA GLY A 216 -17.05 7.77 -20.33
C GLY A 216 -17.51 6.31 -20.54
N SER A 217 -17.23 5.42 -19.59
CA SER A 217 -17.52 3.99 -19.66
C SER A 217 -17.52 3.37 -18.26
N ASP A 218 -18.29 2.29 -18.09
CA ASP A 218 -18.28 1.44 -16.89
C ASP A 218 -17.05 0.53 -16.82
N ASN A 219 -16.22 0.54 -17.87
CA ASN A 219 -14.99 -0.24 -17.94
C ASN A 219 -13.77 0.66 -17.72
N GLY A 220 -12.68 0.06 -17.27
CA GLY A 220 -11.41 0.75 -17.13
C GLY A 220 -11.04 1.06 -15.69
N TYR A 221 -11.85 0.61 -14.73
CA TYR A 221 -11.59 0.76 -13.31
C TYR A 221 -12.21 -0.37 -12.49
N TYR A 222 -11.76 -0.52 -11.26
CA TYR A 222 -12.32 -1.40 -10.25
C TYR A 222 -12.15 -0.78 -8.87
N VAL A 223 -13.22 -0.73 -8.09
CA VAL A 223 -13.21 -0.18 -6.72
C VAL A 223 -13.74 -1.23 -5.77
N TYR A 224 -13.01 -1.48 -4.70
CA TYR A 224 -13.44 -2.42 -3.66
C TYR A 224 -13.03 -1.93 -2.26
N SER A 225 -13.85 -2.25 -1.27
CA SER A 225 -13.55 -1.98 0.13
C SER A 225 -12.78 -3.15 0.77
N ALA A 226 -12.06 -2.86 1.84
CA ALA A 226 -11.40 -3.90 2.62
C ALA A 226 -12.41 -4.92 3.18
N SER A 227 -13.61 -4.48 3.57
CA SER A 227 -14.68 -5.34 4.05
C SER A 227 -15.23 -6.28 2.97
N GLU A 228 -15.49 -5.79 1.74
CA GLU A 228 -15.90 -6.64 0.62
C GLU A 228 -14.86 -7.72 0.30
N TRP A 229 -13.61 -7.34 0.28
CA TRP A 229 -12.54 -8.29 0.02
C TRP A 229 -12.47 -9.38 1.10
N LEU A 230 -12.62 -9.02 2.39
CA LEU A 230 -12.68 -9.99 3.49
C LEU A 230 -13.89 -10.92 3.38
N GLU A 231 -15.05 -10.42 2.97
CA GLU A 231 -16.23 -11.26 2.74
C GLU A 231 -16.00 -12.26 1.62
N GLU A 232 -15.43 -11.85 0.49
CA GLU A 232 -15.14 -12.73 -0.63
C GLU A 232 -14.10 -13.80 -0.26
N MET A 233 -13.07 -13.43 0.50
CA MET A 233 -12.08 -14.37 1.04
C MET A 233 -12.73 -15.39 1.98
N ASN A 234 -13.62 -14.97 2.89
CA ASN A 234 -14.33 -15.86 3.78
C ASN A 234 -15.26 -16.83 3.01
N LYS A 235 -15.91 -16.36 1.95
CA LYS A 235 -16.72 -17.22 1.06
C LYS A 235 -15.85 -18.29 0.39
N MET A 236 -14.68 -17.91 -0.15
CA MET A 236 -13.76 -18.86 -0.78
C MET A 236 -13.24 -19.91 0.21
N ILE A 237 -12.92 -19.52 1.44
CA ILE A 237 -12.46 -20.44 2.49
C ILE A 237 -13.58 -21.42 2.86
N ASN A 238 -14.82 -20.94 3.01
CA ASN A 238 -15.97 -21.77 3.36
C ASN A 238 -16.38 -22.74 2.23
N MET A 239 -15.97 -22.49 0.98
CA MET A 239 -16.19 -23.43 -0.13
C MET A 239 -15.17 -24.59 -0.16
N VAL A 240 -14.05 -24.45 0.55
CA VAL A 240 -12.96 -25.44 0.57
C VAL A 240 -13.03 -26.36 1.79
N ILE A 241 -13.85 -25.99 2.79
CA ILE A 241 -14.11 -26.79 4.01
C ILE A 241 -15.41 -27.53 3.87
#